data_532cb0c7d75c5f88911d4146df66199e
#
_entry.id   532cb0c7d75c5f88911d4146df66199e
#
_cell.length_a   1.000
_cell.length_b   1.000
_cell.length_c   1.000
_cell.angle_alpha   90.00
_cell.angle_beta   90.00
_cell.angle_gamma   90.00
#
_symmetry.space_group_name_H-M   'P 1'
#
loop_
_entity.id
_entity.type
_entity.pdbx_description
1 polymer ?
#
loop_
_entity_poly.entity_id
_entity_poly.type
_entity_poly.pdbx_seq_one_letter_code
_entity_poly.pdbx_strand_id
1 'polypeptide(L)'
;MDICTSCGNLIQSRDVHLSDGRGICAKCLPATVKTQQHVLWVNERVISILGKYGINDMPKNIPIKIVSTMELAKVQDRTEVNIMQLGLTYTKFSVNTFASKMEHQIYIIEGLHKILFAGTLAHEYLHVWQNENSISLPPFLAEGFCNIGSYVVYQSINTDLSRYLIHNLEESRDPIYGDGFRKVKEIYKKVENLRLTMECIKNLKDFNSVGTFYRVH
;
A
#
# COMPACT_ATOMS: atom_id res chain seq x y z
N MET A 1 17.93 -2.36 -18.18
CA MET A 1 17.41 -3.74 -18.26
C MET A 1 16.01 -3.70 -17.69
N ASP A 2 15.04 -4.16 -18.48
CA ASP A 2 13.66 -4.16 -18.04
C ASP A 2 13.43 -5.32 -17.09
N ILE A 3 12.81 -5.06 -15.97
CA ILE A 3 12.48 -6.04 -14.94
C ILE A 3 10.97 -6.17 -14.75
N CYS A 4 10.52 -7.33 -14.35
CA CYS A 4 9.12 -7.59 -14.03
C CYS A 4 8.68 -6.76 -12.84
N THR A 5 7.63 -5.97 -12.99
CA THR A 5 7.06 -5.09 -11.94
C THR A 5 6.79 -5.84 -10.63
N SER A 6 6.42 -7.13 -10.69
CA SER A 6 6.04 -7.88 -9.48
C SER A 6 7.18 -8.66 -8.84
N CYS A 7 8.08 -9.28 -9.60
CA CYS A 7 9.07 -10.22 -9.04
C CYS A 7 10.53 -9.84 -9.30
N GLY A 8 10.79 -8.73 -10.02
CA GLY A 8 12.14 -8.26 -10.31
C GLY A 8 12.93 -9.12 -11.32
N ASN A 9 12.37 -10.19 -11.86
CA ASN A 9 13.04 -11.00 -12.89
C ASN A 9 13.19 -10.18 -14.18
N LEU A 10 14.25 -10.46 -14.93
CA LEU A 10 14.49 -9.84 -16.24
C LEU A 10 13.34 -10.15 -17.19
N ILE A 11 12.88 -9.14 -17.91
CA ILE A 11 11.86 -9.25 -18.98
C ILE A 11 12.56 -9.73 -20.25
N GLN A 12 11.91 -10.69 -20.92
CA GLN A 12 12.34 -11.23 -22.22
C GLN A 12 11.46 -10.65 -23.33
N SER A 13 11.89 -10.76 -24.59
CA SER A 13 11.17 -10.26 -25.76
C SER A 13 9.74 -10.84 -25.92
N ARG A 14 9.49 -12.03 -25.38
CA ARG A 14 8.17 -12.71 -25.40
C ARG A 14 7.27 -12.35 -24.21
N ASP A 15 7.77 -11.59 -23.26
CA ASP A 15 7.02 -11.18 -22.08
C ASP A 15 6.09 -10.00 -22.40
N VAL A 16 5.12 -9.72 -21.55
CA VAL A 16 4.15 -8.66 -21.77
C VAL A 16 4.74 -7.33 -21.33
N HIS A 17 4.60 -6.32 -22.21
CA HIS A 17 4.86 -4.92 -21.89
C HIS A 17 3.54 -4.16 -21.83
N LEU A 18 3.34 -3.39 -20.77
CA LEU A 18 2.19 -2.51 -20.62
C LEU A 18 2.45 -1.18 -21.35
N SER A 19 1.38 -0.43 -21.60
CA SER A 19 1.44 0.85 -22.32
C SER A 19 2.30 1.92 -21.62
N ASP A 20 2.52 1.77 -20.32
CA ASP A 20 3.36 2.65 -19.50
C ASP A 20 4.82 2.20 -19.40
N GLY A 21 5.22 1.16 -20.16
CA GLY A 21 6.57 0.62 -20.22
C GLY A 21 6.90 -0.43 -19.15
N ARG A 22 5.98 -0.71 -18.21
CA ARG A 22 6.20 -1.79 -17.22
C ARG A 22 6.14 -3.16 -17.87
N GLY A 23 7.01 -4.07 -17.41
CA GLY A 23 7.07 -5.44 -17.89
C GLY A 23 6.41 -6.43 -16.93
N ILE A 24 5.76 -7.48 -17.47
CA ILE A 24 5.21 -8.61 -16.73
C ILE A 24 5.78 -9.90 -17.30
N CYS A 25 6.60 -10.62 -16.53
CA CYS A 25 7.18 -11.87 -16.98
C CYS A 25 6.13 -12.99 -17.10
N ALA A 26 6.44 -14.00 -17.92
CA ALA A 26 5.55 -15.13 -18.18
C ALA A 26 5.13 -15.89 -16.90
N LYS A 27 5.96 -15.89 -15.85
CA LYS A 27 5.62 -16.51 -14.55
C LYS A 27 4.57 -15.72 -13.78
N CYS A 28 4.63 -14.39 -13.82
CA CYS A 28 3.70 -13.52 -13.08
C CYS A 28 2.37 -13.31 -13.82
N LEU A 29 2.39 -13.32 -15.13
CA LEU A 29 1.24 -13.00 -15.98
C LEU A 29 -0.05 -13.80 -15.67
N PRO A 30 -0.01 -15.13 -15.44
CA PRO A 30 -1.23 -15.89 -15.10
C PRO A 30 -1.84 -15.53 -13.75
N ALA A 31 -1.05 -14.95 -12.85
CA ALA A 31 -1.46 -14.59 -11.49
C ALA A 31 -1.69 -13.08 -11.30
N THR A 32 -1.74 -12.30 -12.37
CA THR A 32 -2.10 -10.87 -12.30
C THR A 32 -3.59 -10.70 -11.99
N VAL A 33 -3.90 -9.68 -11.21
CA VAL A 33 -5.29 -9.26 -10.92
C VAL A 33 -5.82 -8.48 -12.12
N LYS A 34 -6.88 -9.01 -12.78
CA LYS A 34 -7.41 -8.45 -14.04
C LYS A 34 -8.91 -8.16 -14.00
N THR A 35 -9.63 -8.78 -13.09
CA THR A 35 -11.09 -8.72 -13.04
C THR A 35 -11.58 -8.33 -11.66
N GLN A 36 -12.81 -7.80 -11.57
CA GLN A 36 -13.43 -7.48 -10.29
C GLN A 36 -13.58 -8.72 -9.40
N GLN A 37 -13.79 -9.89 -9.98
CA GLN A 37 -13.82 -11.16 -9.23
C GLN A 37 -12.49 -11.45 -8.53
N HIS A 38 -11.37 -11.21 -9.22
CA HIS A 38 -10.03 -11.34 -8.62
C HIS A 38 -9.82 -10.32 -7.50
N VAL A 39 -10.29 -9.08 -7.70
CA VAL A 39 -10.23 -8.02 -6.66
C VAL A 39 -10.99 -8.46 -5.41
N LEU A 40 -12.23 -8.91 -5.55
CA LEU A 40 -13.05 -9.38 -4.42
C LEU A 40 -12.37 -10.51 -3.65
N TRP A 41 -11.83 -11.50 -4.35
CA TRP A 41 -11.12 -12.62 -3.73
C TRP A 41 -9.86 -12.18 -2.95
N VAL A 42 -9.08 -11.25 -3.51
CA VAL A 42 -7.90 -10.70 -2.80
C VAL A 42 -8.35 -9.84 -1.61
N ASN A 43 -9.38 -9.03 -1.80
CA ASN A 43 -9.94 -8.15 -0.78
C ASN A 43 -10.36 -8.90 0.50
N GLU A 44 -11.15 -9.96 0.36
CA GLU A 44 -11.58 -10.79 1.48
C GLU A 44 -10.40 -11.32 2.31
N ARG A 45 -9.34 -11.74 1.63
CA ARG A 45 -8.12 -12.24 2.28
C ARG A 45 -7.36 -11.13 3.00
N VAL A 46 -7.21 -9.97 2.38
CA VAL A 46 -6.53 -8.81 2.97
C VAL A 46 -7.25 -8.35 4.23
N ILE A 47 -8.58 -8.17 4.17
CA ILE A 47 -9.38 -7.79 5.33
C ILE A 47 -9.25 -8.83 6.46
N SER A 48 -9.32 -10.13 6.12
CA SER A 48 -9.14 -11.20 7.11
C SER A 48 -7.75 -11.16 7.77
N ILE A 49 -6.70 -10.89 7.00
CA ILE A 49 -5.34 -10.77 7.54
C ILE A 49 -5.22 -9.54 8.44
N LEU A 50 -5.63 -8.36 7.95
CA LEU A 50 -5.58 -7.12 8.75
C LEU A 50 -6.35 -7.26 10.07
N GLY A 51 -7.50 -7.97 10.04
CA GLY A 51 -8.29 -8.28 11.22
C GLY A 51 -7.52 -9.10 12.26
N LYS A 52 -6.75 -10.12 11.84
CA LYS A 52 -5.89 -10.91 12.74
C LYS A 52 -4.81 -10.08 13.42
N TYR A 53 -4.36 -9.02 12.78
CA TYR A 53 -3.36 -8.09 13.31
C TYR A 53 -3.96 -6.84 13.97
N GLY A 54 -5.26 -6.87 14.32
CA GLY A 54 -5.91 -5.86 15.16
C GLY A 54 -6.70 -4.76 14.45
N ILE A 55 -6.82 -4.79 13.12
CA ILE A 55 -7.63 -3.83 12.34
C ILE A 55 -8.95 -4.49 11.95
N ASN A 56 -9.97 -4.36 12.83
CA ASN A 56 -11.29 -5.01 12.66
C ASN A 56 -12.43 -4.03 12.35
N ASP A 57 -12.16 -2.73 12.36
CA ASP A 57 -13.12 -1.63 12.25
C ASP A 57 -13.01 -0.89 10.92
N MET A 58 -12.58 -1.60 9.87
CA MET A 58 -12.56 -1.03 8.51
C MET A 58 -13.99 -0.76 8.01
N PRO A 59 -14.22 0.37 7.31
CA PRO A 59 -15.47 0.59 6.60
C PRO A 59 -15.76 -0.55 5.64
N LYS A 60 -17.04 -0.94 5.56
CA LYS A 60 -17.49 -1.98 4.63
C LYS A 60 -17.64 -1.41 3.22
N ASN A 61 -17.45 -2.25 2.22
CA ASN A 61 -17.75 -1.95 0.82
C ASN A 61 -16.99 -0.76 0.23
N ILE A 62 -15.72 -0.56 0.62
CA ILE A 62 -14.86 0.42 -0.04
C ILE A 62 -14.66 -0.01 -1.49
N PRO A 63 -15.03 0.83 -2.48
CA PRO A 63 -14.81 0.50 -3.87
C PRO A 63 -13.30 0.40 -4.19
N ILE A 64 -12.90 -0.65 -4.91
CA ILE A 64 -11.53 -0.86 -5.36
C ILE A 64 -11.53 -0.92 -6.87
N LYS A 65 -10.80 -0.02 -7.52
CA LYS A 65 -10.69 0.06 -8.98
C LYS A 65 -9.29 -0.31 -9.45
N ILE A 66 -9.22 -1.15 -10.48
CA ILE A 66 -8.00 -1.35 -11.25
C ILE A 66 -7.96 -0.25 -12.31
N VAL A 67 -6.84 0.46 -12.40
CA VAL A 67 -6.65 1.59 -13.30
C VAL A 67 -5.29 1.53 -13.99
N SER A 68 -5.13 2.19 -15.11
CA SER A 68 -3.80 2.45 -15.70
C SER A 68 -3.04 3.49 -14.85
N THR A 69 -1.73 3.54 -15.01
CA THR A 69 -0.89 4.58 -14.37
C THR A 69 -1.29 5.99 -14.82
N MET A 70 -1.76 6.14 -16.05
CA MET A 70 -2.26 7.42 -16.58
C MET A 70 -3.59 7.83 -15.91
N GLU A 71 -4.51 6.88 -15.70
CA GLU A 71 -5.75 7.16 -14.97
C GLU A 71 -5.48 7.49 -13.51
N LEU A 72 -4.49 6.82 -12.88
CA LEU A 72 -4.08 7.13 -11.52
C LEU A 72 -3.53 8.56 -11.39
N ALA A 73 -2.70 8.99 -12.36
CA ALA A 73 -2.20 10.36 -12.42
C ALA A 73 -3.33 11.38 -12.55
N LYS A 74 -4.34 11.11 -13.41
CA LYS A 74 -5.52 11.99 -13.57
C LYS A 74 -6.33 12.12 -12.29
N VAL A 75 -6.50 11.05 -11.50
CA VAL A 75 -7.20 11.12 -10.20
C VAL A 75 -6.49 12.06 -9.23
N GLN A 76 -5.18 12.26 -9.40
CA GLN A 76 -4.36 13.15 -8.57
C GLN A 76 -4.15 14.54 -9.17
N ASP A 77 -4.84 14.87 -10.27
CA ASP A 77 -4.63 16.11 -11.05
C ASP A 77 -3.17 16.32 -11.48
N ARG A 78 -2.45 15.19 -11.75
CA ARG A 78 -1.06 15.21 -12.20
C ARG A 78 -0.96 15.00 -13.70
N THR A 79 -0.02 15.69 -14.32
CA THR A 79 0.33 15.52 -15.74
C THR A 79 1.38 14.44 -15.94
N GLU A 80 2.19 14.16 -14.93
CA GLU A 80 3.26 13.18 -14.99
C GLU A 80 2.84 11.85 -14.35
N VAL A 81 3.21 10.76 -15.03
CA VAL A 81 2.95 9.39 -14.58
C VAL A 81 4.06 8.93 -13.65
N ASN A 82 3.71 8.47 -12.46
CA ASN A 82 4.64 7.81 -11.56
C ASN A 82 4.43 6.29 -11.59
N ILE A 83 5.27 5.57 -12.33
CA ILE A 83 5.20 4.11 -12.46
C ILE A 83 5.58 3.35 -11.16
N MET A 84 6.17 4.03 -10.20
CA MET A 84 6.50 3.44 -8.88
C MET A 84 5.33 3.50 -7.90
N GLN A 85 4.33 4.33 -8.18
CA GLN A 85 3.12 4.41 -7.38
C GLN A 85 2.15 3.29 -7.77
N LEU A 86 1.96 2.32 -6.88
CA LEU A 86 1.16 1.13 -7.15
C LEU A 86 -0.32 1.28 -6.77
N GLY A 87 -0.63 2.17 -5.85
CA GLY A 87 -1.99 2.42 -5.36
C GLY A 87 -2.21 3.87 -4.95
N LEU A 88 -3.46 4.17 -4.63
CA LEU A 88 -3.90 5.47 -4.13
C LEU A 88 -5.20 5.29 -3.35
N THR A 89 -5.23 5.81 -2.14
CA THR A 89 -6.46 6.02 -1.38
C THR A 89 -6.96 7.45 -1.58
N TYR A 90 -8.12 7.58 -2.18
CA TYR A 90 -8.84 8.84 -2.30
C TYR A 90 -9.93 8.91 -1.23
N THR A 91 -9.91 9.94 -0.39
CA THR A 91 -10.91 10.18 0.66
C THR A 91 -11.57 11.52 0.41
N LYS A 92 -12.89 11.49 0.21
CA LYS A 92 -13.72 12.69 0.13
C LYS A 92 -14.38 12.92 1.49
N PHE A 93 -14.14 14.11 2.04
CA PHE A 93 -14.81 14.55 3.25
C PHE A 93 -15.91 15.53 2.89
N SER A 94 -17.13 15.26 3.35
CA SER A 94 -18.28 16.15 3.18
C SER A 94 -18.91 16.45 4.53
N VAL A 95 -19.19 17.73 4.77
CA VAL A 95 -19.89 18.22 5.97
C VAL A 95 -21.20 18.82 5.51
N ASN A 96 -22.29 18.38 6.08
CA ASN A 96 -23.59 19.06 6.00
C ASN A 96 -24.06 19.46 7.40
N THR A 97 -25.19 20.18 7.49
CA THR A 97 -25.70 20.72 8.74
C THR A 97 -26.00 19.67 9.83
N PHE A 98 -26.06 18.39 9.46
CA PHE A 98 -26.51 17.31 10.36
C PHE A 98 -25.49 16.18 10.52
N ALA A 99 -24.51 16.04 9.62
CA ALA A 99 -23.54 14.95 9.66
C ALA A 99 -22.27 15.29 8.88
N SER A 100 -21.15 14.72 9.33
CA SER A 100 -19.94 14.59 8.52
C SER A 100 -19.86 13.17 7.94
N LYS A 101 -19.46 13.05 6.68
CA LYS A 101 -19.32 11.77 5.99
C LYS A 101 -17.97 11.70 5.29
N MET A 102 -17.28 10.58 5.48
CA MET A 102 -16.13 10.21 4.65
C MET A 102 -16.56 9.17 3.62
N GLU A 103 -16.09 9.35 2.41
CA GLU A 103 -16.25 8.39 1.32
C GLU A 103 -14.86 8.04 0.80
N HIS A 104 -14.55 6.75 0.76
CA HIS A 104 -13.27 6.25 0.33
C HIS A 104 -13.36 5.54 -1.01
N GLN A 105 -12.33 5.68 -1.81
CA GLN A 105 -12.12 4.96 -3.05
C GLN A 105 -10.66 4.54 -3.11
N ILE A 106 -10.38 3.26 -3.34
CA ILE A 106 -9.03 2.75 -3.56
C ILE A 106 -8.82 2.53 -5.05
N TYR A 107 -7.69 3.00 -5.55
CA TYR A 107 -7.20 2.75 -6.90
C TYR A 107 -5.92 1.93 -6.82
N ILE A 108 -5.80 0.88 -7.63
CA ILE A 108 -4.57 0.09 -7.76
C ILE A 108 -4.26 -0.07 -9.24
N ILE A 109 -3.00 0.10 -9.62
CA ILE A 109 -2.61 0.00 -11.02
C ILE A 109 -2.75 -1.43 -11.55
N GLU A 110 -3.05 -1.55 -12.83
CA GLU A 110 -3.15 -2.82 -13.53
C GLU A 110 -1.80 -3.56 -13.63
N GLY A 111 -1.86 -4.85 -13.95
CA GLY A 111 -0.68 -5.66 -14.22
C GLY A 111 0.04 -6.19 -12.98
N LEU A 112 -0.45 -5.96 -11.76
CA LEU A 112 0.16 -6.47 -10.55
C LEU A 112 -0.18 -7.95 -10.31
N HIS A 113 0.83 -8.74 -9.96
CA HIS A 113 0.63 -10.10 -9.43
C HIS A 113 -0.20 -10.04 -8.15
N LYS A 114 -1.11 -11.00 -7.94
CA LYS A 114 -2.06 -11.02 -6.80
C LYS A 114 -1.42 -10.81 -5.42
N ILE A 115 -0.17 -11.23 -5.21
CA ILE A 115 0.55 -11.04 -3.94
C ILE A 115 0.97 -9.57 -3.79
N LEU A 116 1.54 -8.96 -4.84
CA LEU A 116 1.89 -7.54 -4.81
C LEU A 116 0.63 -6.67 -4.69
N PHE A 117 -0.43 -7.02 -5.44
CA PHE A 117 -1.75 -6.37 -5.31
C PHE A 117 -2.29 -6.44 -3.88
N ALA A 118 -2.19 -7.61 -3.22
CA ALA A 118 -2.65 -7.79 -1.85
C ALA A 118 -1.89 -6.91 -0.86
N GLY A 119 -0.57 -6.81 -0.98
CA GLY A 119 0.23 -5.91 -0.14
C GLY A 119 -0.09 -4.44 -0.40
N THR A 120 -0.21 -4.04 -1.68
CA THR A 120 -0.63 -2.68 -2.04
C THR A 120 -2.01 -2.36 -1.47
N LEU A 121 -2.97 -3.28 -1.60
CA LEU A 121 -4.31 -3.10 -1.04
C LEU A 121 -4.30 -2.95 0.49
N ALA A 122 -3.48 -3.72 1.18
CA ALA A 122 -3.32 -3.59 2.64
C ALA A 122 -2.73 -2.23 3.04
N HIS A 123 -1.77 -1.73 2.28
CA HIS A 123 -1.21 -0.38 2.45
C HIS A 123 -2.31 0.69 2.33
N GLU A 124 -3.09 0.64 1.25
CA GLU A 124 -4.17 1.59 1.00
C GLU A 124 -5.28 1.50 2.05
N TYR A 125 -5.59 0.31 2.53
CA TYR A 125 -6.52 0.13 3.64
C TYR A 125 -6.06 0.80 4.93
N LEU A 126 -4.76 0.78 5.24
CA LEU A 126 -4.27 1.46 6.43
C LEU A 126 -4.32 2.99 6.30
N HIS A 127 -4.24 3.55 5.09
CA HIS A 127 -4.57 4.97 4.87
C HIS A 127 -6.06 5.25 5.14
N VAL A 128 -6.97 4.40 4.66
CA VAL A 128 -8.40 4.52 5.00
C VAL A 128 -8.59 4.47 6.51
N TRP A 129 -7.99 3.50 7.18
CA TRP A 129 -8.11 3.35 8.64
C TRP A 129 -7.56 4.56 9.40
N GLN A 130 -6.43 5.13 8.96
CA GLN A 130 -5.91 6.38 9.54
C GLN A 130 -6.92 7.53 9.37
N ASN A 131 -7.50 7.69 8.18
CA ASN A 131 -8.48 8.75 7.91
C ASN A 131 -9.73 8.59 8.79
N GLU A 132 -10.31 7.39 8.86
CA GLU A 132 -11.49 7.10 9.69
C GLU A 132 -11.25 7.35 11.18
N ASN A 133 -10.03 7.12 11.65
CA ASN A 133 -9.63 7.36 13.04
C ASN A 133 -9.02 8.76 13.27
N SER A 134 -9.10 9.66 12.28
CA SER A 134 -8.56 11.02 12.35
C SER A 134 -7.08 11.06 12.80
N ILE A 135 -6.29 10.09 12.34
CA ILE A 135 -4.88 9.96 12.68
C ILE A 135 -4.06 10.80 11.73
N SER A 136 -3.38 11.82 12.25
CA SER A 136 -2.42 12.64 11.51
C SER A 136 -1.02 12.37 12.03
N LEU A 137 -0.14 11.91 11.13
CA LEU A 137 1.26 11.61 11.40
C LEU A 137 2.17 12.32 10.38
N PRO A 138 3.44 12.54 10.71
CA PRO A 138 4.43 12.89 9.71
C PRO A 138 4.46 11.86 8.59
N PRO A 139 4.66 12.27 7.31
CA PRO A 139 4.55 11.38 6.16
C PRO A 139 5.35 10.07 6.30
N PHE A 140 6.59 10.13 6.78
CA PHE A 140 7.43 8.93 6.93
C PHE A 140 6.86 7.91 7.94
N LEU A 141 6.16 8.34 8.99
CA LEU A 141 5.51 7.43 9.94
C LEU A 141 4.17 6.92 9.40
N ALA A 142 3.42 7.77 8.70
CA ALA A 142 2.17 7.36 8.07
C ALA A 142 2.42 6.29 7.00
N GLU A 143 3.36 6.54 6.08
CA GLU A 143 3.74 5.59 5.03
C GLU A 143 4.43 4.35 5.60
N GLY A 144 5.32 4.55 6.60
CA GLY A 144 5.95 3.44 7.30
C GLY A 144 4.93 2.50 7.94
N PHE A 145 3.90 3.03 8.58
CA PHE A 145 2.81 2.24 9.16
C PHE A 145 2.00 1.52 8.07
N CYS A 146 1.66 2.17 6.97
CA CYS A 146 0.95 1.54 5.85
C CYS A 146 1.78 0.41 5.24
N ASN A 147 3.10 0.55 5.16
CA ASN A 147 4.01 -0.52 4.71
C ASN A 147 4.06 -1.72 5.70
N ILE A 148 3.77 -1.54 6.99
CA ILE A 148 3.56 -2.70 7.89
C ILE A 148 2.32 -3.49 7.49
N GLY A 149 1.28 -2.84 6.95
CA GLY A 149 0.13 -3.54 6.36
C GLY A 149 0.55 -4.48 5.22
N SER A 150 1.36 -3.99 4.27
CA SER A 150 1.96 -4.83 3.22
C SER A 150 2.78 -5.98 3.80
N TYR A 151 3.64 -5.67 4.77
CA TYR A 151 4.52 -6.63 5.42
C TYR A 151 3.77 -7.79 6.08
N VAL A 152 2.71 -7.53 6.87
CA VAL A 152 1.95 -8.60 7.53
C VAL A 152 1.19 -9.47 6.52
N VAL A 153 0.74 -8.88 5.42
CA VAL A 153 0.12 -9.63 4.32
C VAL A 153 1.15 -10.55 3.66
N TYR A 154 2.33 -10.03 3.32
CA TYR A 154 3.39 -10.84 2.72
C TYR A 154 3.87 -11.96 3.66
N GLN A 155 4.03 -11.68 4.95
CA GLN A 155 4.36 -12.71 5.96
C GLN A 155 3.30 -13.81 6.04
N SER A 156 2.02 -13.43 6.03
CA SER A 156 0.90 -14.37 6.11
C SER A 156 0.81 -15.28 4.88
N ILE A 157 1.21 -14.79 3.69
CA ILE A 157 1.23 -15.57 2.44
C ILE A 157 2.43 -16.53 2.40
N ASN A 158 3.61 -16.10 2.83
CA ASN A 158 4.85 -16.86 3.00
C ASN A 158 5.28 -17.68 1.76
N THR A 159 5.38 -17.04 0.60
CA THR A 159 5.91 -17.60 -0.65
C THR A 159 7.27 -16.98 -0.99
N ASP A 160 8.00 -17.53 -2.00
CA ASP A 160 9.24 -16.92 -2.48
C ASP A 160 9.03 -15.48 -2.93
N LEU A 161 7.93 -15.20 -3.65
CA LEU A 161 7.60 -13.85 -4.09
C LEU A 161 7.29 -12.93 -2.90
N SER A 162 6.54 -13.40 -1.91
CA SER A 162 6.25 -12.58 -0.73
C SER A 162 7.51 -12.28 0.10
N ARG A 163 8.45 -13.23 0.20
CA ARG A 163 9.76 -12.99 0.83
C ARG A 163 10.60 -11.97 0.06
N TYR A 164 10.61 -12.06 -1.27
CA TYR A 164 11.25 -11.05 -2.12
C TYR A 164 10.63 -9.65 -1.91
N LEU A 165 9.31 -9.55 -1.83
CA LEU A 165 8.64 -8.27 -1.59
C LEU A 165 8.91 -7.71 -0.18
N ILE A 166 9.03 -8.57 0.84
CA ILE A 166 9.49 -8.16 2.17
C ILE A 166 10.91 -7.61 2.11
N HIS A 167 11.81 -8.32 1.44
CA HIS A 167 13.19 -7.87 1.26
C HIS A 167 13.25 -6.48 0.58
N ASN A 168 12.43 -6.24 -0.44
CA ASN A 168 12.36 -4.93 -1.09
C ASN A 168 11.91 -3.81 -0.15
N LEU A 169 10.95 -4.08 0.75
CA LEU A 169 10.54 -3.11 1.79
C LEU A 169 11.70 -2.81 2.75
N GLU A 170 12.46 -3.83 3.14
CA GLU A 170 13.58 -3.72 4.08
C GLU A 170 14.76 -2.96 3.50
N GLU A 171 15.08 -3.20 2.22
CA GLU A 171 16.22 -2.63 1.52
C GLU A 171 15.91 -1.29 0.82
N SER A 172 14.67 -0.83 0.87
CA SER A 172 14.28 0.44 0.25
C SER A 172 15.09 1.59 0.85
N ARG A 173 15.74 2.37 -0.02
CA ARG A 173 16.51 3.56 0.36
C ARG A 173 15.68 4.84 0.36
N ASP A 174 14.39 4.73 0.11
CA ASP A 174 13.49 5.87 0.16
C ASP A 174 13.35 6.37 1.61
N PRO A 175 13.58 7.67 1.89
CA PRO A 175 13.56 8.19 3.26
C PRO A 175 12.15 8.19 3.88
N ILE A 176 11.09 8.21 3.08
CA ILE A 176 9.70 8.19 3.55
C ILE A 176 9.22 6.74 3.68
N TYR A 177 9.28 5.99 2.58
CA TYR A 177 8.75 4.63 2.52
C TYR A 177 9.67 3.59 3.15
N GLY A 178 10.99 3.69 2.94
CA GLY A 178 11.98 2.74 3.43
C GLY A 178 12.39 2.98 4.87
N ASP A 179 12.87 4.18 5.20
CA ASP A 179 13.28 4.52 6.57
C ASP A 179 12.08 4.52 7.52
N GLY A 180 10.94 5.05 7.06
CA GLY A 180 9.69 5.02 7.80
C GLY A 180 9.26 3.58 8.11
N PHE A 181 9.30 2.69 7.13
CA PHE A 181 9.00 1.27 7.32
C PHE A 181 9.91 0.62 8.37
N ARG A 182 11.24 0.77 8.23
CA ARG A 182 12.21 0.20 9.20
C ARG A 182 11.94 0.69 10.61
N LYS A 183 11.68 1.98 10.78
CA LYS A 183 11.37 2.59 12.08
C LYS A 183 10.10 2.03 12.70
N VAL A 184 9.02 1.97 11.94
CA VAL A 184 7.74 1.46 12.42
C VAL A 184 7.80 -0.06 12.64
N LYS A 185 8.56 -0.79 11.83
CA LYS A 185 8.77 -2.24 11.99
C LYS A 185 9.45 -2.59 13.33
N GLU A 186 10.40 -1.76 13.80
CA GLU A 186 11.01 -1.95 15.14
C GLU A 186 9.98 -1.88 16.26
N ILE A 187 8.98 -0.99 16.14
CA ILE A 187 7.87 -0.88 17.09
C ILE A 187 6.93 -2.07 16.94
N TYR A 188 6.54 -2.38 15.69
CA TYR A 188 5.64 -3.49 15.39
C TYR A 188 6.15 -4.83 15.94
N LYS A 189 7.44 -5.12 15.78
CA LYS A 189 8.06 -6.37 16.30
C LYS A 189 7.92 -6.56 17.80
N LYS A 190 7.68 -5.50 18.58
CA LYS A 190 7.50 -5.57 20.03
C LYS A 190 6.08 -5.93 20.44
N VAL A 191 5.09 -5.62 19.62
CA VAL A 191 3.67 -5.77 19.96
C VAL A 191 2.92 -6.70 19.00
N GLU A 192 3.45 -6.93 17.80
CA GLU A 192 2.90 -7.79 16.73
C GLU A 192 1.40 -7.56 16.45
N ASN A 193 0.96 -6.31 16.62
CA ASN A 193 -0.41 -5.87 16.42
C ASN A 193 -0.44 -4.45 15.86
N LEU A 194 -1.16 -4.25 14.76
CA LEU A 194 -1.18 -2.97 14.04
C LEU A 194 -1.79 -1.84 14.87
N ARG A 195 -2.88 -2.10 15.59
CA ARG A 195 -3.53 -1.09 16.45
C ARG A 195 -2.60 -0.65 17.58
N LEU A 196 -1.99 -1.60 18.28
CA LEU A 196 -1.02 -1.31 19.35
C LEU A 196 0.23 -0.60 18.80
N THR A 197 0.68 -0.96 17.59
CA THR A 197 1.78 -0.25 16.92
C THR A 197 1.43 1.22 16.71
N MET A 198 0.23 1.51 16.23
CA MET A 198 -0.24 2.89 16.05
C MET A 198 -0.32 3.65 17.39
N GLU A 199 -0.83 3.02 18.44
CA GLU A 199 -0.86 3.62 19.79
C GLU A 199 0.56 3.95 20.28
N CYS A 200 1.52 3.05 20.09
CA CYS A 200 2.93 3.31 20.40
C CYS A 200 3.47 4.50 19.60
N ILE A 201 3.20 4.58 18.29
CA ILE A 201 3.63 5.69 17.45
C ILE A 201 3.05 7.03 17.95
N LYS A 202 1.76 7.09 18.25
CA LYS A 202 1.08 8.29 18.74
C LYS A 202 1.64 8.76 20.10
N ASN A 203 2.12 7.84 20.92
CA ASN A 203 2.68 8.13 22.23
C ASN A 203 4.18 8.45 22.23
N LEU A 204 4.85 8.41 21.07
CA LEU A 204 6.24 8.88 20.96
C LEU A 204 6.30 10.39 21.22
N LYS A 205 6.86 10.78 22.35
CA LYS A 205 6.86 12.16 22.87
C LYS A 205 7.72 13.16 22.08
N ASP A 206 8.62 12.67 21.20
CA ASP A 206 9.55 13.53 20.46
C ASP A 206 9.64 13.16 18.99
N PHE A 207 8.73 13.71 18.19
CA PHE A 207 8.86 13.67 16.73
C PHE A 207 9.94 14.67 16.22
N ASN A 208 10.40 15.59 17.07
CA ASN A 208 11.33 16.66 16.71
C ASN A 208 12.81 16.25 16.79
N SER A 209 13.15 15.08 17.31
CA SER A 209 14.56 14.64 17.44
C SER A 209 15.06 13.80 16.27
N VAL A 210 14.26 13.55 15.24
CA VAL A 210 14.63 12.77 14.06
C VAL A 210 14.58 13.65 12.81
N GLY A 211 15.71 14.27 12.51
CA GLY A 211 16.08 14.73 11.18
C GLY A 211 15.22 15.84 10.56
N THR A 212 15.89 16.85 10.10
CA THR A 212 15.44 18.01 9.29
C THR A 212 14.27 17.67 8.37
N PHE A 213 13.13 18.30 8.61
CA PHE A 213 11.95 18.19 7.76
C PHE A 213 12.23 18.77 6.37
N TYR A 214 12.24 17.93 5.36
CA TYR A 214 12.09 18.41 3.98
C TYR A 214 10.65 18.86 3.79
N ARG A 215 10.43 20.17 3.65
CA ARG A 215 9.18 20.70 3.08
C ARG A 215 9.12 20.25 1.62
N VAL A 216 8.19 19.39 1.29
CA VAL A 216 7.81 19.14 -0.10
C VAL A 216 6.78 20.21 -0.45
N HIS A 217 7.16 21.07 -1.40
CA HIS A 217 6.27 22.03 -2.06
C HIS A 217 5.54 21.34 -3.20
#